data_73e50fc0bd7e3426a4cad47c845a64d5
#
_entry.id   73e50fc0bd7e3426a4cad47c845a64d5
#
_cell.length_a   1.000
_cell.length_b   1.000
_cell.length_c   1.000
_cell.angle_alpha   90.00
_cell.angle_beta   90.00
_cell.angle_gamma   90.00
#
_symmetry.space_group_name_H-M   'P 1'
#
loop_
_entity.id
_entity.type
_entity.pdbx_description
1 polymer ?
#
loop_
_entity_poly.entity_id
_entity_poly.type
_entity_poly.pdbx_seq_one_letter_code
_entity_poly.pdbx_strand_id
1 'polypeptide(L)' 'MFIVFTSPNQFVKSYNKAVQIADAHYQSTGEIVAVENVNNSLEIN' A
#
# COMPACT_ATOMS: atom_id res chain seq x y z
N MET A 1 7.15 1.17 -6.19
CA MET A 1 6.79 1.18 -4.76
C MET A 1 5.30 1.37 -4.61
N PHE A 2 4.74 0.74 -3.61
CA PHE A 2 3.31 0.83 -3.37
C PHE A 2 3.06 1.34 -1.97
N ILE A 3 2.05 2.20 -1.83
CA ILE A 3 1.63 2.69 -0.53
C ILE A 3 0.34 1.99 -0.14
N VAL A 4 0.31 1.44 1.05
CA VAL A 4 -0.92 0.93 1.63
C VAL A 4 -1.37 1.95 2.67
N PHE A 5 -2.55 2.50 2.46
CA PHE A 5 -3.01 3.61 3.28
C PHE A 5 -3.60 3.12 4.60
N THR A 6 -2.75 2.51 5.38
CA THR A 6 -3.07 2.16 6.75
C THR A 6 -2.70 3.34 7.64
N SER A 7 -2.74 3.15 8.94
CA SER A 7 -2.41 4.23 9.87
C SER A 7 -1.39 3.73 10.86
N PRO A 8 -0.09 4.04 10.62
CA PRO A 8 0.48 4.88 9.57
C PRO A 8 0.56 4.14 8.23
N ASN A 9 0.74 4.90 7.16
CA ASN A 9 0.87 4.32 5.82
C ASN A 9 2.09 3.42 5.76
N GLN A 10 1.97 2.36 4.97
CA GLN A 10 3.06 1.43 4.79
C GLN A 10 3.54 1.48 3.35
N PHE A 11 4.84 1.32 3.16
CA PHE A 11 5.46 1.38 1.85
C PHE A 11 6.11 0.05 1.56
N VAL A 12 5.77 -0.55 0.43
CA VAL A 12 6.32 -1.85 0.05
C VAL A 12 6.68 -1.81 -1.43
N LYS A 13 7.57 -2.70 -1.83
CA LYS A 13 8.03 -2.73 -3.20
C LYS A 13 7.22 -3.67 -4.08
N SER A 14 6.49 -4.58 -3.48
CA SER A 14 5.76 -5.60 -4.22
C SER A 14 4.26 -5.34 -4.14
N TYR A 15 3.60 -5.40 -5.30
CA TYR A 15 2.16 -5.26 -5.32
C TYR A 15 1.49 -6.35 -4.49
N ASN A 16 1.98 -7.58 -4.63
CA ASN A 16 1.39 -8.69 -3.88
C ASN A 16 1.49 -8.46 -2.39
N LYS A 17 2.63 -7.91 -1.96
CA LYS A 17 2.80 -7.62 -0.55
C LYS A 17 1.84 -6.53 -0.10
N ALA A 18 1.65 -5.51 -0.93
CA ALA A 18 0.74 -4.43 -0.59
C ALA A 18 -0.69 -4.96 -0.44
N VAL A 19 -1.10 -5.84 -1.35
CA VAL A 19 -2.43 -6.42 -1.29
C VAL A 19 -2.58 -7.26 -0.04
N GLN A 20 -1.55 -8.00 0.33
CA GLN A 20 -1.60 -8.80 1.55
C GLN A 20 -1.79 -7.94 2.77
N ILE A 21 -1.10 -6.81 2.83
CA ILE A 21 -1.22 -5.90 3.96
C ILE A 21 -2.64 -5.33 4.02
N ALA A 22 -3.15 -4.91 2.88
CA ALA A 22 -4.50 -4.34 2.82
C ALA A 22 -5.54 -5.37 3.23
N ASP A 23 -5.36 -6.60 2.76
CA ASP A 23 -6.30 -7.67 3.07
C ASP A 23 -6.25 -8.01 4.55
N ALA A 24 -5.05 -8.10 5.12
CA ALA A 24 -4.91 -8.39 6.53
C ALA A 24 -5.55 -7.29 7.38
N HIS A 25 -5.40 -6.06 6.95
CA HIS A 25 -6.01 -4.95 7.64
C HIS A 25 -7.54 -5.06 7.61
N TYR A 26 -8.07 -5.41 6.45
CA TYR A 26 -9.51 -5.58 6.32
C TYR A 26 -10.01 -6.72 7.20
N GLN A 27 -9.28 -7.83 7.20
CA GLN A 27 -9.67 -8.98 8.02
C GLN A 27 -9.66 -8.64 9.50
N SER A 28 -8.77 -7.76 9.90
CA SER A 28 -8.59 -7.41 11.30
C SER A 28 -9.57 -6.34 11.76
N THR A 29 -9.87 -5.37 10.90
CA THR A 29 -10.64 -4.20 11.32
C THR A 29 -11.95 -4.04 10.57
N GLY A 30 -12.10 -4.71 9.43
CA GLY A 30 -13.25 -4.51 8.56
C GLY A 30 -13.14 -3.25 7.72
N GLU A 31 -12.02 -2.56 7.79
CA GLU A 31 -11.84 -1.31 7.09
C GLU A 31 -11.10 -1.55 5.77
N ILE A 32 -11.62 -0.98 4.70
CA ILE A 32 -10.99 -1.08 3.39
C ILE A 32 -10.00 0.06 3.24
N VAL A 33 -8.77 -0.28 2.87
CA VAL A 33 -7.75 0.73 2.62
C VAL A 33 -7.32 0.65 1.18
N ALA A 34 -6.86 1.77 0.66
CA ALA A 34 -6.42 1.84 -0.72
C ALA A 34 -4.95 1.43 -0.85
N VAL A 35 -4.61 0.93 -2.03
CA VAL A 35 -3.23 0.66 -2.40
C VAL A 35 -2.94 1.48 -3.63
N GLU A 36 -1.88 2.26 -3.58
CA GLU A 36 -1.53 3.12 -4.68
C GLU A 36 -0.13 2.84 -5.16
N ASN A 37 0.05 2.81 -6.46
CA ASN A 37 1.37 2.65 -7.05
C ASN A 37 2.04 4.01 -7.10
N VAL A 38 3.12 4.14 -6.35
CA VAL A 38 3.89 5.37 -6.33
C VAL A 38 5.05 5.22 -7.28
N ASN A 39 5.04 6.03 -8.30
CA ASN A 39 6.07 5.98 -9.31
C ASN A 39 7.10 7.06 -9.00
N ASN A 40 8.34 6.62 -8.86
CA ASN A 40 9.43 7.55 -8.53
C ASN A 40 10.08 8.17 -9.73
N SER A 41 9.51 7.98 -10.88
CA SER A 41 10.12 8.50 -12.09
C SER A 41 10.19 10.01 -12.11
N LEU A 42 9.52 10.65 -11.20
CA LEU A 42 9.53 12.10 -11.12
C LEU A 42 10.90 12.68 -10.94
N GLU A 43 11.73 11.99 -10.20
CA GLU A 43 13.06 12.50 -9.95
C GLU A 43 13.93 12.44 -11.17
N ILE A 44 13.46 11.84 -12.21
CA ILE A 44 14.21 11.80 -13.44
C ILE A 44 14.28 13.17 -14.10
N ASN A 45 13.36 13.98 -13.84
CA ASN A 45 13.32 15.30 -14.47
C ASN A 45 14.37 16.21 -13.95
#